data_e3f1a3b88f451d19af82f252f5f3b429
#
_entry.id   e3f1a3b88f451d19af82f252f5f3b429
#
_cell.length_a   1.000
_cell.length_b   1.000
_cell.length_c   1.000
_cell.angle_alpha   90.00
_cell.angle_beta   90.00
_cell.angle_gamma   90.00
#
_symmetry.space_group_name_H-M   'P 1'
#
loop_
_entity.id
_entity.type
_entity.pdbx_description
1 polymer ?
#
loop_
_entity_poly.entity_id
_entity_poly.type
_entity_poly.pdbx_seq_one_letter_code
_entity_poly.pdbx_strand_id
1 'polypeptide(L)'
;MVMIVGGLVIVKALVIEIYISESFSLKDKRRVVKSILARCRQKFNVAVAELDHLNDNKKSTLGFVTITNSSAYADEVLDKCLFLIKSEYSVEVISINRERI
;
A
#
# COMPACT_ATOMS: atom_id res chain seq x y z
N MET A 1 -2.78 18.27 8.99
CA MET A 1 -1.74 19.02 8.24
C MET A 1 -0.75 19.61 9.22
N VAL A 2 0.51 19.43 8.95
CA VAL A 2 1.59 19.98 9.77
C VAL A 2 2.33 21.03 8.96
N MET A 3 2.64 22.16 9.59
CA MET A 3 3.45 23.21 8.96
C MET A 3 4.81 23.25 9.61
N ILE A 4 5.84 23.32 8.77
CA ILE A 4 7.21 23.54 9.23
C ILE A 4 7.75 24.82 8.57
N VAL A 5 8.93 25.27 9.02
CA VAL A 5 9.57 26.42 8.39
C VAL A 5 9.78 26.13 6.90
N GLY A 6 9.18 26.96 6.04
CA GLY A 6 9.33 26.87 4.60
C GLY A 6 8.28 26.02 3.89
N GLY A 7 7.22 25.51 4.57
CA GLY A 7 6.19 24.80 3.82
C GLY A 7 5.21 23.98 4.61
N LEU A 8 4.40 23.26 3.84
CA LEU A 8 3.42 22.32 4.36
C LEU A 8 4.01 20.92 4.37
N VAL A 9 3.63 20.16 5.38
CA VAL A 9 3.88 18.73 5.41
C VAL A 9 2.54 18.02 5.29
N ILE A 10 2.38 17.22 4.25
CA ILE A 10 1.18 16.41 4.02
C ILE A 10 1.58 14.96 4.07
N VAL A 11 0.93 14.20 4.95
CA VAL A 11 1.15 12.77 5.11
C VAL A 11 -0.19 12.08 4.91
N LYS A 12 -0.25 11.16 3.95
CA LYS A 12 -1.45 10.38 3.69
C LYS A 12 -1.13 8.89 3.69
N ALA A 13 -2.06 8.11 4.19
CA ALA A 13 -1.95 6.66 4.28
C ALA A 13 -3.03 5.99 3.43
N LEU A 14 -2.67 4.83 2.90
CA LEU A 14 -3.57 3.92 2.20
C LEU A 14 -3.42 2.56 2.85
N VAL A 15 -4.51 1.97 3.31
CA VAL A 15 -4.53 0.63 3.89
C VAL A 15 -5.45 -0.24 3.05
N ILE A 16 -4.92 -1.35 2.55
CA ILE A 16 -5.64 -2.23 1.62
C ILE A 16 -5.62 -3.63 2.18
N GLU A 17 -6.81 -4.24 2.31
CA GLU A 17 -6.91 -5.66 2.59
C GLU A 17 -7.06 -6.41 1.27
N ILE A 18 -6.26 -7.45 1.10
CA ILE A 18 -6.25 -8.27 -0.13
C ILE A 18 -6.45 -9.74 0.19
N TYR A 19 -6.97 -10.46 -0.82
CA TYR A 19 -7.11 -11.90 -0.83
C TYR A 19 -6.39 -12.46 -2.05
N ILE A 20 -5.58 -13.49 -1.84
CA ILE A 20 -4.78 -14.11 -2.90
C ILE A 20 -5.26 -15.54 -3.10
N SER A 21 -6.15 -15.75 -4.06
CA SER A 21 -6.80 -17.05 -4.27
C SER A 21 -5.83 -18.17 -4.64
N GLU A 22 -4.77 -17.82 -5.38
CA GLU A 22 -3.76 -18.77 -5.88
C GLU A 22 -2.68 -19.09 -4.84
N SER A 23 -2.79 -18.55 -3.63
CA SER A 23 -1.82 -18.83 -2.58
C SER A 23 -2.26 -20.04 -1.75
N PHE A 24 -1.38 -21.03 -1.64
CA PHE A 24 -1.67 -22.27 -0.92
C PHE A 24 -0.72 -22.50 0.26
N SER A 25 0.18 -21.57 0.51
CA SER A 25 1.11 -21.64 1.62
C SER A 25 1.48 -20.24 2.07
N LEU A 26 2.02 -20.14 3.27
CA LEU A 26 2.53 -18.87 3.78
C LEU A 26 3.70 -18.36 2.92
N LYS A 27 4.52 -19.27 2.41
CA LYS A 27 5.60 -18.92 1.50
C LYS A 27 5.08 -18.30 0.20
N ASP A 28 4.02 -18.87 -0.38
CA ASP A 28 3.39 -18.32 -1.59
C ASP A 28 2.87 -16.91 -1.34
N LYS A 29 2.14 -16.73 -0.23
CA LYS A 29 1.58 -15.43 0.12
C LYS A 29 2.68 -14.40 0.32
N ARG A 30 3.71 -14.73 1.07
CA ARG A 30 4.83 -13.81 1.34
C ARG A 30 5.56 -13.40 0.07
N ARG A 31 5.68 -14.29 -0.90
CA ARG A 31 6.29 -13.97 -2.19
C ARG A 31 5.50 -12.91 -2.94
N VAL A 32 4.19 -13.07 -3.01
CA VAL A 32 3.30 -12.10 -3.68
C VAL A 32 3.32 -10.76 -2.96
N VAL A 33 3.14 -10.76 -1.65
CA VAL A 33 3.14 -9.54 -0.84
C VAL A 33 4.47 -8.80 -0.97
N LYS A 34 5.58 -9.50 -0.82
CA LYS A 34 6.92 -8.91 -0.93
C LYS A 34 7.15 -8.28 -2.29
N SER A 35 6.70 -8.94 -3.35
CA SER A 35 6.81 -8.43 -4.72
C SER A 35 6.02 -7.13 -4.89
N ILE A 36 4.78 -7.10 -4.43
CA ILE A 36 3.92 -5.91 -4.51
C ILE A 36 4.55 -4.74 -3.76
N LEU A 37 4.93 -4.96 -2.51
CA LEU A 37 5.50 -3.91 -1.67
C LEU A 37 6.82 -3.37 -2.26
N ALA A 38 7.68 -4.25 -2.75
CA ALA A 38 8.95 -3.86 -3.35
C ALA A 38 8.74 -3.00 -4.60
N ARG A 39 7.79 -3.39 -5.47
CA ARG A 39 7.50 -2.64 -6.70
C ARG A 39 6.94 -1.26 -6.40
N CYS A 40 6.04 -1.16 -5.43
CA CYS A 40 5.50 0.14 -5.03
C CYS A 40 6.61 1.04 -4.47
N ARG A 41 7.44 0.49 -3.58
CA ARG A 41 8.54 1.25 -2.97
C ARG A 41 9.56 1.73 -4.01
N GLN A 42 9.83 0.92 -5.03
CA GLN A 42 10.79 1.28 -6.08
C GLN A 42 10.25 2.33 -7.04
N LYS A 43 8.96 2.30 -7.31
CA LYS A 43 8.34 3.18 -8.32
C LYS A 43 7.82 4.49 -7.75
N PHE A 44 7.43 4.50 -6.49
CA PHE A 44 6.71 5.63 -5.90
C PHE A 44 7.36 6.05 -4.58
N ASN A 45 7.12 7.30 -4.22
CA ASN A 45 7.60 7.85 -2.95
C ASN A 45 6.68 7.39 -1.82
N VAL A 46 6.83 6.13 -1.40
CA VAL A 46 6.01 5.53 -0.33
C VAL A 46 6.87 4.70 0.60
N ALA A 47 6.52 4.74 1.89
CA ALA A 47 6.90 3.72 2.84
C ALA A 47 5.81 2.64 2.83
N VAL A 48 6.21 1.38 2.94
CA VAL A 48 5.30 0.25 2.77
C VAL A 48 5.49 -0.76 3.90
N ALA A 49 4.40 -1.46 4.24
CA ALA A 49 4.47 -2.53 5.23
C ALA A 49 3.29 -3.50 5.07
N GLU A 50 3.51 -4.75 5.44
CA GLU A 50 2.41 -5.67 5.73
C GLU A 50 1.98 -5.44 7.18
N LEU A 51 0.70 -5.15 7.41
CA LEU A 51 0.21 -4.69 8.70
C LEU A 51 -0.54 -5.74 9.50
N ASP A 52 -1.18 -6.69 8.84
CA ASP A 52 -2.02 -7.68 9.49
C ASP A 52 -2.11 -8.95 8.65
N HIS A 53 -2.65 -10.01 9.26
CA HIS A 53 -2.77 -11.34 8.65
C HIS A 53 -1.42 -11.96 8.28
N LEU A 54 -0.40 -11.67 9.07
CA LEU A 54 0.99 -12.06 8.78
C LEU A 54 1.16 -13.57 8.64
N ASN A 55 0.37 -14.36 9.35
CA ASN A 55 0.42 -15.83 9.34
C ASN A 55 -0.74 -16.47 8.57
N ASP A 56 -1.50 -15.69 7.83
CA ASP A 56 -2.58 -16.19 6.99
C ASP A 56 -2.04 -16.53 5.60
N ASN A 57 -2.47 -17.66 5.05
CA ASN A 57 -1.98 -18.13 3.75
C ASN A 57 -2.53 -17.35 2.56
N LYS A 58 -3.66 -16.66 2.72
CA LYS A 58 -4.38 -16.04 1.61
C LYS A 58 -4.66 -14.57 1.79
N LYS A 59 -4.78 -14.10 3.03
CA LYS A 59 -5.10 -12.70 3.34
C LYS A 59 -3.87 -11.93 3.73
N SER A 60 -3.89 -10.64 3.41
CA SER A 60 -2.90 -9.68 3.88
C SER A 60 -3.50 -8.29 3.96
N THR A 61 -3.00 -7.51 4.89
CA THR A 61 -3.31 -6.09 4.99
C THR A 61 -2.04 -5.31 4.72
N LEU A 62 -2.07 -4.49 3.67
CA LEU A 62 -0.91 -3.73 3.20
C LEU A 62 -1.10 -2.25 3.51
N GLY A 63 -0.05 -1.62 4.01
CA GLY A 63 -0.04 -0.19 4.30
C GLY A 63 0.96 0.57 3.44
N PHE A 64 0.56 1.76 3.02
CA PHE A 64 1.36 2.67 2.20
C PHE A 64 1.23 4.08 2.77
N VAL A 65 2.34 4.77 2.92
CA VAL A 65 2.36 6.15 3.42
C VAL A 65 3.23 6.97 2.51
N THR A 66 2.72 8.13 2.11
CA THR A 66 3.50 9.11 1.35
C THR A 66 3.56 10.43 2.10
N ILE A 67 4.67 11.13 1.94
CA ILE A 67 4.90 12.46 2.49
C ILE A 67 5.24 13.41 1.35
N THR A 68 4.59 14.57 1.34
CA THR A 68 4.77 15.57 0.28
C THR A 68 4.29 16.93 0.77
N ASN A 69 4.44 17.95 -0.04
CA ASN A 69 3.87 19.27 0.20
C ASN A 69 2.62 19.55 -0.64
N SER A 70 2.11 18.55 -1.34
CA SER A 70 0.92 18.68 -2.19
C SER A 70 -0.06 17.57 -1.91
N SER A 71 -1.27 17.93 -1.48
CA SER A 71 -2.34 16.98 -1.21
C SER A 71 -2.74 16.21 -2.48
N ALA A 72 -2.82 16.91 -3.61
CA ALA A 72 -3.16 16.27 -4.89
C ALA A 72 -2.11 15.26 -5.32
N TYR A 73 -0.82 15.58 -5.13
CA TYR A 73 0.26 14.65 -5.45
C TYR A 73 0.25 13.42 -4.55
N ALA A 74 -0.05 13.61 -3.25
CA ALA A 74 -0.18 12.48 -2.33
C ALA A 74 -1.27 11.50 -2.79
N ASP A 75 -2.43 12.03 -3.18
CA ASP A 75 -3.54 11.21 -3.70
C ASP A 75 -3.12 10.48 -4.97
N GLU A 76 -2.43 11.16 -5.88
CA GLU A 76 -1.96 10.56 -7.14
C GLU A 76 -1.01 9.39 -6.87
N VAL A 77 -0.06 9.56 -5.96
CA VAL A 77 0.90 8.50 -5.60
C VAL A 77 0.16 7.28 -5.04
N LEU A 78 -0.77 7.50 -4.11
CA LEU A 78 -1.51 6.40 -3.51
C LEU A 78 -2.46 5.72 -4.52
N ASP A 79 -3.04 6.48 -5.44
CA ASP A 79 -3.84 5.92 -6.53
C ASP A 79 -3.01 5.00 -7.42
N LYS A 80 -1.77 5.37 -7.70
CA LYS A 80 -0.85 4.53 -8.48
C LYS A 80 -0.50 3.24 -7.77
N CYS A 81 -0.31 3.29 -6.46
CA CYS A 81 -0.11 2.07 -5.65
C CYS A 81 -1.32 1.15 -5.74
N LEU A 82 -2.52 1.71 -5.58
CA LEU A 82 -3.76 0.94 -5.66
C LEU A 82 -3.93 0.32 -7.05
N PHE A 83 -3.64 1.09 -8.10
CA PHE A 83 -3.73 0.59 -9.48
C PHE A 83 -2.77 -0.58 -9.70
N LEU A 84 -1.54 -0.48 -9.20
CA LEU A 84 -0.57 -1.57 -9.31
C LEU A 84 -1.09 -2.85 -8.65
N ILE A 85 -1.68 -2.72 -7.46
CA ILE A 85 -2.22 -3.87 -6.72
C ILE A 85 -3.39 -4.49 -7.49
N LYS A 86 -4.31 -3.65 -7.98
CA LYS A 86 -5.49 -4.13 -8.74
C LYS A 86 -5.09 -4.79 -10.05
N SER A 87 -3.92 -4.49 -10.60
CA SER A 87 -3.45 -5.10 -11.84
C SER A 87 -2.82 -6.48 -11.64
N GLU A 88 -2.61 -6.91 -10.39
CA GLU A 88 -2.09 -8.24 -10.10
C GLU A 88 -3.17 -9.29 -10.32
N TYR A 89 -2.88 -10.24 -11.19
CA TYR A 89 -3.84 -11.25 -11.63
C TYR A 89 -4.47 -12.04 -10.49
N SER A 90 -3.66 -12.46 -9.52
CA SER A 90 -4.12 -13.34 -8.45
C SER A 90 -4.64 -12.61 -7.21
N VAL A 91 -4.67 -11.28 -7.24
CA VAL A 91 -4.99 -10.46 -6.07
C VAL A 91 -6.38 -9.85 -6.21
N GLU A 92 -7.20 -10.07 -5.19
CA GLU A 92 -8.49 -9.42 -5.04
C GLU A 92 -8.40 -8.38 -3.92
N VAL A 93 -8.80 -7.14 -4.21
CA VAL A 93 -8.88 -6.08 -3.21
C VAL A 93 -10.21 -6.20 -2.47
N ILE A 94 -10.13 -6.42 -1.15
CA ILE A 94 -11.32 -6.64 -0.31
C ILE A 94 -11.79 -5.32 0.30
N SER A 95 -10.87 -4.51 0.81
CA SER A 95 -11.21 -3.23 1.41
C SER A 95 -10.12 -2.21 1.17
N ILE A 96 -10.51 -0.95 1.16
CA ILE A 96 -9.63 0.19 0.96
C ILE A 96 -9.96 1.24 2.00
N ASN A 97 -8.94 1.69 2.73
CA ASN A 97 -9.05 2.78 3.68
C ASN A 97 -8.01 3.83 3.35
N ARG A 98 -8.43 5.09 3.35
CA ARG A 98 -7.53 6.22 3.17
C ARG A 98 -7.61 7.14 4.36
N GLU A 99 -6.47 7.65 4.77
CA GLU A 99 -6.38 8.51 5.93
C GLU A 99 -5.38 9.63 5.69
N ARG A 100 -5.75 10.83 6.12
CA ARG A 100 -4.80 11.93 6.20
C ARG A 100 -4.31 12.03 7.64
N ILE A 101 -3.03 12.01 7.79
CA ILE A 101 -2.37 12.06 9.10
C ILE A 101 -1.96 13.49 9.45
#